data_938881bc3644be8c92e773a09fecdbea
#
_entry.id   938881bc3644be8c92e773a09fecdbea
#
_cell.length_a   1.000
_cell.length_b   1.000
_cell.length_c   1.000
_cell.angle_alpha   90.00
_cell.angle_beta   90.00
_cell.angle_gamma   90.00
#
_symmetry.space_group_name_H-M   'P 1'
#
loop_
_entity.id
_entity.type
_entity.pdbx_description
1 polymer ?
#
loop_
_entity_poly.entity_id
_entity_poly.type
_entity_poly.pdbx_seq_one_letter_code
_entity_poly.pdbx_strand_id
1 'polypeptide(L)'
;YKNFCWLKFSANFTNLIFVSSKNFLINLTNSQINFMANFIKPYNDDPFVGHLATPITSSAVTRAILQNLPAYRFGLTPLLRGLEIGLAHGYFLMGPFVSLGPLRNSEVALLAGFLSTIGLIVILTLGLTVYGVAAFGQEKTQSSNENDLQTKKAWDQFKGGFFVGACGSAGFAFICLSSIPTFTLS
;
A
#
# COMPACT_ATOMS: atom_id res chain seq x y z
N TYR A 1 66.23 7.24 34.86
CA TYR A 1 64.99 6.53 35.22
C TYR A 1 63.70 7.24 34.71
N LYS A 2 63.69 8.56 34.51
CA LYS A 2 62.52 9.29 34.07
C LYS A 2 62.18 9.11 32.57
N ASN A 3 63.13 8.84 31.71
CA ASN A 3 62.92 8.72 30.25
C ASN A 3 62.32 7.37 29.83
N PHE A 4 62.41 6.35 30.67
CA PHE A 4 61.89 5.01 30.34
C PHE A 4 60.37 4.91 30.57
N CYS A 5 59.83 5.68 31.49
CA CYS A 5 58.43 5.71 31.81
C CYS A 5 57.62 6.46 30.72
N TRP A 6 58.20 7.51 30.14
CA TRP A 6 57.59 8.32 29.11
C TRP A 6 57.48 7.60 27.77
N LEU A 7 58.51 6.82 27.44
CA LEU A 7 58.49 5.97 26.21
C LEU A 7 57.44 4.84 26.27
N LYS A 8 57.25 4.23 27.44
CA LYS A 8 56.21 3.21 27.63
C LYS A 8 54.80 3.81 27.57
N PHE A 9 54.60 5.01 28.11
CA PHE A 9 53.34 5.71 28.07
C PHE A 9 52.98 6.13 26.63
N SER A 10 53.93 6.66 25.88
CA SER A 10 53.76 7.03 24.48
C SER A 10 53.45 5.82 23.60
N ALA A 11 54.13 4.69 23.78
CA ALA A 11 53.88 3.47 23.00
C ALA A 11 52.50 2.84 23.31
N ASN A 12 52.04 2.91 24.55
CA ASN A 12 50.68 2.43 24.89
C ASN A 12 49.61 3.35 24.37
N PHE A 13 49.82 4.66 24.34
CA PHE A 13 48.85 5.62 23.83
C PHE A 13 48.71 5.52 22.29
N THR A 14 49.79 5.36 21.56
CA THR A 14 49.78 5.12 20.12
C THR A 14 49.12 3.78 19.75
N ASN A 15 49.38 2.73 20.51
CA ASN A 15 48.72 1.44 20.33
C ASN A 15 47.21 1.52 20.62
N LEU A 16 46.80 2.26 21.64
CA LEU A 16 45.40 2.45 21.99
C LEU A 16 44.62 3.20 20.86
N ILE A 17 45.22 4.26 20.31
CA ILE A 17 44.65 5.01 19.18
C ILE A 17 44.60 4.15 17.94
N PHE A 18 45.62 3.35 17.65
CA PHE A 18 45.69 2.51 16.47
C PHE A 18 44.69 1.34 16.53
N VAL A 19 44.49 0.74 17.71
CA VAL A 19 43.49 -0.30 17.93
C VAL A 19 42.06 0.29 17.83
N SER A 20 41.86 1.49 18.43
CA SER A 20 40.58 2.18 18.35
C SER A 20 40.22 2.56 16.91
N SER A 21 41.16 3.07 16.12
CA SER A 21 40.95 3.42 14.72
C SER A 21 40.70 2.18 13.83
N LYS A 22 41.41 1.06 14.09
CA LYS A 22 41.15 -0.21 13.42
C LYS A 22 39.74 -0.74 13.69
N ASN A 23 39.33 -0.72 14.96
CA ASN A 23 37.97 -1.18 15.32
C ASN A 23 36.88 -0.29 14.73
N PHE A 24 37.12 1.01 14.65
CA PHE A 24 36.23 1.97 14.01
C PHE A 24 36.14 1.70 12.49
N LEU A 25 37.25 1.47 11.80
CA LEU A 25 37.28 1.14 10.38
C LEU A 25 36.63 -0.23 10.08
N ILE A 26 36.86 -1.24 10.94
CA ILE A 26 36.24 -2.56 10.83
C ILE A 26 34.72 -2.44 11.02
N ASN A 27 34.26 -1.65 11.98
CA ASN A 27 32.83 -1.43 12.17
C ASN A 27 32.18 -0.66 11.01
N LEU A 28 32.88 0.32 10.42
CA LEU A 28 32.41 1.02 9.22
C LEU A 28 32.35 0.10 8.01
N THR A 29 33.38 -0.72 7.76
CA THR A 29 33.38 -1.68 6.66
C THR A 29 32.34 -2.78 6.86
N ASN A 30 32.16 -3.30 8.07
CA ASN A 30 31.11 -4.28 8.36
C ASN A 30 29.70 -3.68 8.22
N SER A 31 29.52 -2.41 8.61
CA SER A 31 28.26 -1.70 8.40
C SER A 31 27.96 -1.50 6.92
N GLN A 32 28.98 -1.16 6.11
CA GLN A 32 28.83 -1.00 4.65
C GLN A 32 28.60 -2.36 3.96
N ILE A 33 29.31 -3.41 4.38
CA ILE A 33 29.16 -4.76 3.83
C ILE A 33 27.78 -5.31 4.19
N ASN A 34 27.29 -5.11 5.40
CA ASN A 34 25.94 -5.51 5.80
C ASN A 34 24.86 -4.70 5.05
N PHE A 35 25.11 -3.44 4.72
CA PHE A 35 24.21 -2.63 3.92
C PHE A 35 24.17 -3.12 2.45
N MET A 36 25.31 -3.50 1.89
CA MET A 36 25.42 -3.98 0.50
C MET A 36 24.94 -5.44 0.35
N ALA A 37 25.22 -6.31 1.35
CA ALA A 37 24.87 -7.73 1.28
C ALA A 37 23.39 -8.02 1.47
N ASN A 38 22.61 -7.07 2.01
CA ASN A 38 21.18 -7.22 2.30
C ASN A 38 20.27 -6.35 1.45
N PHE A 39 20.68 -6.08 0.20
CA PHE A 39 19.90 -5.26 -0.73
C PHE A 39 18.52 -5.88 -1.07
N ILE A 40 18.46 -7.20 -1.09
CA ILE A 40 17.24 -7.98 -1.29
C ILE A 40 17.17 -8.99 -0.15
N LYS A 41 16.15 -8.87 0.70
CA LYS A 41 15.90 -9.78 1.81
C LYS A 41 14.63 -10.57 1.59
N PRO A 42 14.56 -11.82 2.09
CA PRO A 42 13.28 -12.50 2.23
C PRO A 42 12.34 -11.68 3.12
N TYR A 43 11.06 -11.70 2.82
CA TYR A 43 10.06 -11.04 3.64
C TYR A 43 10.00 -11.70 5.04
N ASN A 44 10.13 -10.91 6.10
CA ASN A 44 10.24 -11.38 7.49
C ASN A 44 11.38 -12.37 7.75
N ASP A 45 12.48 -12.29 6.95
CA ASP A 45 13.62 -13.23 7.02
C ASP A 45 13.23 -14.69 6.77
N ASP A 46 12.06 -14.96 6.20
CA ASP A 46 11.60 -16.31 5.82
C ASP A 46 11.89 -16.57 4.33
N PRO A 47 12.85 -17.46 4.00
CA PRO A 47 13.23 -17.75 2.61
C PRO A 47 12.14 -18.51 1.83
N PHE A 48 11.12 -19.05 2.51
CA PHE A 48 10.03 -19.80 1.88
C PHE A 48 8.86 -18.91 1.45
N VAL A 49 8.82 -17.66 1.90
CA VAL A 49 7.83 -16.67 1.45
C VAL A 49 8.31 -16.06 0.14
N GLY A 50 7.50 -16.16 -0.92
CA GLY A 50 7.86 -15.68 -2.26
C GLY A 50 7.96 -14.15 -2.42
N HIS A 51 7.84 -13.37 -1.34
CA HIS A 51 7.98 -11.92 -1.34
C HIS A 51 9.40 -11.50 -0.96
N LEU A 52 9.93 -10.50 -1.67
CA LEU A 52 11.25 -9.94 -1.41
C LEU A 52 11.12 -8.50 -0.92
N ALA A 53 11.88 -8.18 0.13
CA ALA A 53 12.09 -6.79 0.54
C ALA A 53 13.18 -6.19 -0.36
N THR A 54 12.78 -5.36 -1.32
CA THR A 54 13.68 -4.64 -2.23
C THR A 54 13.83 -3.18 -1.81
N PRO A 55 14.85 -2.44 -2.31
CA PRO A 55 14.95 -1.00 -2.04
C PRO A 55 13.72 -0.20 -2.48
N ILE A 56 13.02 -0.66 -3.52
CA ILE A 56 11.78 -0.02 -3.98
C ILE A 56 10.65 -0.28 -2.99
N THR A 57 10.42 -1.54 -2.60
CA THR A 57 9.33 -1.92 -1.69
C THR A 57 9.56 -1.46 -0.25
N SER A 58 10.82 -1.36 0.20
CA SER A 58 11.19 -0.97 1.57
C SER A 58 11.62 0.48 1.70
N SER A 59 11.56 1.28 0.64
CA SER A 59 11.95 2.70 0.71
C SER A 59 11.01 3.50 1.62
N ALA A 60 11.53 4.58 2.22
CA ALA A 60 10.74 5.47 3.07
C ALA A 60 9.55 6.09 2.30
N VAL A 61 9.75 6.43 1.03
CA VAL A 61 8.71 6.97 0.15
C VAL A 61 7.60 5.95 -0.07
N THR A 62 7.95 4.71 -0.42
CA THR A 62 6.96 3.63 -0.62
C THR A 62 6.17 3.36 0.66
N ARG A 63 6.84 3.32 1.81
CA ARG A 63 6.16 3.16 3.11
C ARG A 63 5.21 4.32 3.40
N ALA A 64 5.64 5.56 3.18
CA ALA A 64 4.80 6.73 3.42
C ALA A 64 3.55 6.71 2.54
N ILE A 65 3.69 6.34 1.26
CA ILE A 65 2.54 6.20 0.35
C ILE A 65 1.62 5.08 0.82
N LEU A 66 2.16 3.87 1.05
CA LEU A 66 1.35 2.72 1.44
C LEU A 66 0.62 2.92 2.76
N GLN A 67 1.28 3.51 3.78
CA GLN A 67 0.67 3.77 5.08
C GLN A 67 -0.48 4.79 5.01
N ASN A 68 -0.50 5.66 3.99
CA ASN A 68 -1.57 6.64 3.78
C ASN A 68 -2.72 6.10 2.91
N LEU A 69 -2.54 4.97 2.21
CA LEU A 69 -3.63 4.36 1.46
C LEU A 69 -4.72 3.82 2.39
N PRO A 70 -6.01 3.91 2.02
CA PRO A 70 -7.12 3.47 2.84
C PRO A 70 -7.01 2.01 3.30
N ALA A 71 -6.42 1.13 2.46
CA ALA A 71 -6.23 -0.28 2.77
C ALA A 71 -5.29 -0.52 3.96
N TYR A 72 -4.27 0.35 4.17
CA TYR A 72 -3.21 0.15 5.16
C TYR A 72 -3.19 1.21 6.26
N ARG A 73 -4.00 2.28 6.14
CA ARG A 73 -4.04 3.36 7.12
C ARG A 73 -4.58 2.88 8.45
N PHE A 74 -3.86 3.20 9.51
CA PHE A 74 -4.28 2.88 10.88
C PHE A 74 -5.50 3.70 11.31
N GLY A 75 -6.34 3.11 12.17
CA GLY A 75 -7.50 3.80 12.76
C GLY A 75 -8.75 3.89 11.89
N LEU A 76 -8.72 3.39 10.65
CA LEU A 76 -9.92 3.29 9.81
C LEU A 76 -10.69 2.01 10.14
N THR A 77 -11.99 2.16 10.31
CA THR A 77 -12.90 1.00 10.40
C THR A 77 -12.99 0.29 9.05
N PRO A 78 -13.29 -1.02 9.02
CA PRO A 78 -13.44 -1.77 7.77
C PRO A 78 -14.42 -1.14 6.80
N LEU A 79 -15.54 -0.61 7.31
CA LEU A 79 -16.53 0.09 6.50
C LEU A 79 -15.98 1.35 5.82
N LEU A 80 -15.24 2.19 6.57
CA LEU A 80 -14.63 3.41 6.02
C LEU A 80 -13.54 3.09 5.01
N ARG A 81 -12.74 2.03 5.23
CA ARG A 81 -11.76 1.56 4.24
C ARG A 81 -12.44 1.18 2.93
N GLY A 82 -13.51 0.40 3.01
CA GLY A 82 -14.29 0.04 1.83
C GLY A 82 -14.85 1.27 1.12
N LEU A 83 -15.42 2.19 1.89
CA LEU A 83 -16.02 3.42 1.37
C LEU A 83 -15.01 4.30 0.63
N GLU A 84 -13.84 4.58 1.21
CA GLU A 84 -12.79 5.38 0.56
C GLU A 84 -12.26 4.71 -0.71
N ILE A 85 -12.03 3.39 -0.68
CA ILE A 85 -11.59 2.64 -1.85
C ILE A 85 -12.69 2.65 -2.91
N GLY A 86 -13.95 2.45 -2.52
CA GLY A 86 -15.09 2.53 -3.41
C GLY A 86 -15.22 3.90 -4.07
N LEU A 87 -15.11 4.99 -3.29
CA LEU A 87 -15.16 6.36 -3.81
C LEU A 87 -14.13 6.58 -4.93
N ALA A 88 -12.90 6.13 -4.74
CA ALA A 88 -11.86 6.26 -5.75
C ALA A 88 -12.18 5.44 -7.01
N HIS A 89 -12.59 4.18 -6.84
CA HIS A 89 -12.87 3.30 -7.97
C HIS A 89 -14.08 3.77 -8.80
N GLY A 90 -15.19 4.12 -8.15
CA GLY A 90 -16.39 4.58 -8.88
C GLY A 90 -16.14 5.85 -9.68
N TYR A 91 -15.41 6.81 -9.09
CA TYR A 91 -15.07 8.05 -9.78
C TYR A 91 -14.15 7.80 -10.99
N PHE A 92 -13.05 7.04 -10.82
CA PHE A 92 -12.10 6.82 -11.91
C PHE A 92 -12.60 5.90 -13.00
N LEU A 93 -13.46 4.93 -12.69
CA LEU A 93 -14.01 4.03 -13.70
C LEU A 93 -14.96 4.72 -14.68
N MET A 94 -15.63 5.78 -14.25
CA MET A 94 -16.55 6.53 -15.09
C MET A 94 -15.88 7.08 -16.37
N GLY A 95 -14.67 7.64 -16.24
CA GLY A 95 -13.92 8.22 -17.36
C GLY A 95 -13.70 7.26 -18.53
N PRO A 96 -13.00 6.13 -18.32
CA PRO A 96 -12.76 5.14 -19.36
C PRO A 96 -14.03 4.58 -20.01
N PHE A 97 -15.07 4.31 -19.23
CA PHE A 97 -16.33 3.80 -19.81
C PHE A 97 -17.05 4.80 -20.68
N VAL A 98 -17.00 6.08 -20.36
CA VAL A 98 -17.57 7.14 -21.21
C VAL A 98 -16.71 7.36 -22.46
N SER A 99 -15.38 7.46 -22.30
CA SER A 99 -14.50 7.86 -23.41
C SER A 99 -14.11 6.73 -24.36
N LEU A 100 -14.04 5.48 -23.87
CA LEU A 100 -13.62 4.31 -24.64
C LEU A 100 -14.77 3.32 -24.92
N GLY A 101 -15.95 3.56 -24.33
CA GLY A 101 -17.11 2.68 -24.50
C GLY A 101 -17.60 2.61 -25.94
N PRO A 102 -18.38 1.57 -26.30
CA PRO A 102 -18.89 1.38 -27.64
C PRO A 102 -19.86 2.48 -28.07
N LEU A 103 -20.53 3.14 -27.12
CA LEU A 103 -21.49 4.22 -27.35
C LEU A 103 -20.90 5.62 -27.18
N ARG A 104 -19.57 5.75 -27.14
CA ARG A 104 -18.86 7.02 -26.88
C ARG A 104 -19.22 8.17 -27.81
N ASN A 105 -19.64 7.88 -29.05
CA ASN A 105 -19.99 8.88 -30.04
C ASN A 105 -21.52 9.15 -30.13
N SER A 106 -22.30 8.64 -29.18
CA SER A 106 -23.74 8.85 -29.14
C SER A 106 -24.13 9.87 -28.07
N GLU A 107 -25.29 10.47 -28.17
CA GLU A 107 -25.87 11.38 -27.17
C GLU A 107 -26.02 10.72 -25.80
N VAL A 108 -26.15 9.39 -25.77
CA VAL A 108 -26.28 8.60 -24.54
C VAL A 108 -24.94 8.09 -23.98
N ALA A 109 -23.80 8.55 -24.52
CA ALA A 109 -22.46 8.08 -24.10
C ALA A 109 -22.26 8.18 -22.59
N LEU A 110 -22.66 9.28 -22.00
CA LEU A 110 -22.50 9.53 -20.54
C LEU A 110 -23.35 8.56 -19.71
N LEU A 111 -24.61 8.35 -20.12
CA LEU A 111 -25.50 7.40 -19.44
C LEU A 111 -25.02 5.96 -19.61
N ALA A 112 -24.59 5.58 -20.82
CA ALA A 112 -24.04 4.25 -21.08
C ALA A 112 -22.78 3.98 -20.27
N GLY A 113 -21.88 4.97 -20.15
CA GLY A 113 -20.69 4.90 -19.32
C GLY A 113 -21.02 4.74 -17.83
N PHE A 114 -22.02 5.48 -17.34
CA PHE A 114 -22.50 5.36 -15.97
C PHE A 114 -23.06 3.97 -15.67
N LEU A 115 -23.95 3.45 -16.50
CA LEU A 115 -24.54 2.12 -16.33
C LEU A 115 -23.47 1.01 -16.40
N SER A 116 -22.50 1.15 -17.30
CA SER A 116 -21.36 0.21 -17.40
C SER A 116 -20.51 0.24 -16.15
N THR A 117 -20.27 1.43 -15.57
CA THR A 117 -19.54 1.58 -14.31
C THR A 117 -20.28 0.90 -13.17
N ILE A 118 -21.59 1.12 -13.02
CA ILE A 118 -22.42 0.45 -12.01
C ILE A 118 -22.40 -1.07 -12.21
N GLY A 119 -22.52 -1.55 -13.44
CA GLY A 119 -22.42 -2.98 -13.76
C GLY A 119 -21.11 -3.60 -13.29
N LEU A 120 -19.97 -2.93 -13.54
CA LEU A 120 -18.67 -3.40 -13.08
C LEU A 120 -18.56 -3.35 -11.54
N ILE A 121 -19.08 -2.31 -10.88
CA ILE A 121 -19.10 -2.22 -9.42
C ILE A 121 -19.87 -3.39 -8.80
N VAL A 122 -20.99 -3.78 -9.37
CA VAL A 122 -21.75 -4.96 -8.92
C VAL A 122 -20.92 -6.23 -9.07
N ILE A 123 -20.28 -6.43 -10.23
CA ILE A 123 -19.40 -7.59 -10.46
C ILE A 123 -18.24 -7.63 -9.44
N LEU A 124 -17.59 -6.50 -9.20
CA LEU A 124 -16.52 -6.40 -8.21
C LEU A 124 -17.02 -6.71 -6.78
N THR A 125 -18.19 -6.22 -6.42
CA THR A 125 -18.79 -6.49 -5.11
C THR A 125 -19.17 -7.98 -4.95
N LEU A 126 -19.65 -8.62 -6.01
CA LEU A 126 -19.87 -10.07 -6.04
C LEU A 126 -18.55 -10.82 -5.90
N GLY A 127 -17.50 -10.39 -6.59
CA GLY A 127 -16.15 -10.96 -6.44
C GLY A 127 -15.63 -10.85 -5.00
N LEU A 128 -15.78 -9.68 -4.36
CA LEU A 128 -15.44 -9.49 -2.95
C LEU A 128 -16.28 -10.40 -2.02
N THR A 129 -17.53 -10.64 -2.35
CA THR A 129 -18.40 -11.54 -1.59
C THR A 129 -17.95 -12.99 -1.70
N VAL A 130 -17.64 -13.46 -2.91
CA VAL A 130 -17.12 -14.82 -3.15
C VAL A 130 -15.79 -15.02 -2.42
N TYR A 131 -14.89 -14.03 -2.53
CA TYR A 131 -13.62 -14.08 -1.80
C TYR A 131 -13.85 -14.15 -0.27
N GLY A 132 -14.74 -13.34 0.28
CA GLY A 132 -15.05 -13.34 1.71
C GLY A 132 -15.60 -14.69 2.20
N VAL A 133 -16.45 -15.34 1.40
CA VAL A 133 -16.95 -16.69 1.71
C VAL A 133 -15.83 -17.73 1.67
N ALA A 134 -14.97 -17.67 0.66
CA ALA A 134 -13.87 -18.61 0.51
C ALA A 134 -12.79 -18.44 1.58
N ALA A 135 -12.41 -17.20 1.90
CA ALA A 135 -11.32 -16.90 2.83
C ALA A 135 -11.73 -17.02 4.31
N PHE A 136 -12.99 -16.64 4.64
CA PHE A 136 -13.47 -16.52 6.03
C PHE A 136 -14.66 -17.44 6.33
N GLY A 137 -14.97 -18.38 5.47
CA GLY A 137 -16.11 -19.31 5.62
C GLY A 137 -15.96 -20.29 6.79
N GLN A 138 -14.73 -20.56 7.22
CA GLN A 138 -14.48 -21.31 8.45
C GLN A 138 -14.00 -20.32 9.53
N GLU A 139 -14.87 -20.03 10.47
CA GLU A 139 -14.56 -19.21 11.64
C GLU A 139 -13.40 -19.81 12.44
N LYS A 140 -12.18 -19.36 12.16
CA LYS A 140 -11.12 -19.40 13.16
C LYS A 140 -11.34 -18.21 14.08
N THR A 141 -11.95 -18.47 15.21
CA THR A 141 -12.25 -17.53 16.32
C THR A 141 -10.97 -17.02 17.01
N GLN A 142 -10.04 -16.43 16.26
CA GLN A 142 -8.83 -15.82 16.81
C GLN A 142 -8.42 -14.58 15.99
N SER A 143 -9.19 -13.51 16.09
CA SER A 143 -8.65 -12.19 15.84
C SER A 143 -9.11 -11.27 16.96
N SER A 144 -8.18 -10.87 17.79
CA SER A 144 -8.42 -9.99 18.95
C SER A 144 -8.63 -8.52 18.57
N ASN A 145 -8.57 -8.17 17.28
CA ASN A 145 -8.75 -6.81 16.78
C ASN A 145 -9.98 -6.74 15.86
N GLU A 146 -11.03 -6.13 16.34
CA GLU A 146 -12.30 -5.92 15.64
C GLU A 146 -12.16 -5.13 14.31
N ASN A 147 -11.03 -4.45 14.12
CA ASN A 147 -10.72 -3.63 12.94
C ASN A 147 -9.85 -4.36 11.90
N ASP A 148 -9.56 -5.64 12.10
CA ASP A 148 -8.76 -6.41 11.14
C ASP A 148 -9.68 -6.98 10.04
N LEU A 149 -9.31 -6.77 8.77
CA LEU A 149 -10.04 -7.30 7.60
C LEU A 149 -10.02 -8.84 7.51
N GLN A 150 -9.39 -9.53 8.44
CA GLN A 150 -9.28 -10.98 8.49
C GLN A 150 -10.52 -11.67 9.12
N THR A 151 -11.51 -10.90 9.57
CA THR A 151 -12.75 -11.44 10.11
C THR A 151 -13.89 -11.32 9.10
N LYS A 152 -14.81 -12.29 9.10
CA LYS A 152 -16.00 -12.28 8.24
C LYS A 152 -16.81 -10.99 8.41
N LYS A 153 -17.04 -10.58 9.66
CA LYS A 153 -17.81 -9.36 9.99
C LYS A 153 -17.12 -8.10 9.41
N ALA A 154 -15.81 -7.96 9.60
CA ALA A 154 -15.07 -6.83 9.08
C ALA A 154 -15.05 -6.81 7.54
N TRP A 155 -14.93 -7.98 6.91
CA TRP A 155 -15.00 -8.11 5.46
C TRP A 155 -16.38 -7.76 4.89
N ASP A 156 -17.47 -8.15 5.59
CA ASP A 156 -18.83 -7.78 5.20
C ASP A 156 -19.06 -6.27 5.30
N GLN A 157 -18.51 -5.60 6.31
CA GLN A 157 -18.53 -4.15 6.42
C GLN A 157 -17.71 -3.48 5.31
N PHE A 158 -16.54 -4.02 4.99
CA PHE A 158 -15.67 -3.51 3.92
C PHE A 158 -16.36 -3.56 2.56
N LYS A 159 -16.92 -4.71 2.17
CA LYS A 159 -17.61 -4.83 0.87
C LYS A 159 -18.85 -3.96 0.78
N GLY A 160 -19.59 -3.81 1.88
CA GLY A 160 -20.75 -2.89 1.94
C GLY A 160 -20.33 -1.44 1.75
N GLY A 161 -19.26 -1.01 2.45
CA GLY A 161 -18.64 0.32 2.28
C GLY A 161 -18.17 0.54 0.85
N PHE A 162 -17.48 -0.44 0.25
CA PHE A 162 -17.01 -0.39 -1.13
C PHE A 162 -18.18 -0.17 -2.12
N PHE A 163 -19.23 -0.95 -2.01
CA PHE A 163 -20.40 -0.82 -2.89
C PHE A 163 -21.03 0.56 -2.83
N VAL A 164 -21.33 1.04 -1.61
CA VAL A 164 -21.94 2.36 -1.39
C VAL A 164 -21.03 3.48 -1.89
N GLY A 165 -19.74 3.42 -1.55
CA GLY A 165 -18.76 4.43 -1.99
C GLY A 165 -18.61 4.48 -3.49
N ALA A 166 -18.50 3.32 -4.15
CA ALA A 166 -18.31 3.24 -5.59
C ALA A 166 -19.54 3.70 -6.37
N CYS A 167 -20.74 3.27 -5.98
CA CYS A 167 -21.98 3.74 -6.61
C CYS A 167 -22.20 5.24 -6.40
N GLY A 168 -21.96 5.73 -5.17
CA GLY A 168 -22.10 7.16 -4.85
C GLY A 168 -21.14 8.04 -5.66
N SER A 169 -19.87 7.63 -5.76
CA SER A 169 -18.88 8.40 -6.53
C SER A 169 -19.07 8.31 -8.04
N ALA A 170 -19.55 7.19 -8.56
CA ALA A 170 -19.94 7.09 -9.96
C ALA A 170 -21.10 8.04 -10.29
N GLY A 171 -22.12 8.11 -9.40
CA GLY A 171 -23.22 9.08 -9.51
C GLY A 171 -22.73 10.52 -9.43
N PHE A 172 -21.81 10.82 -8.51
CA PHE A 172 -21.20 12.15 -8.42
C PHE A 172 -20.42 12.51 -9.70
N ALA A 173 -19.61 11.58 -10.23
CA ALA A 173 -18.89 11.79 -11.49
C ALA A 173 -19.86 12.00 -12.67
N PHE A 174 -20.98 11.28 -12.71
CA PHE A 174 -22.02 11.48 -13.71
C PHE A 174 -22.59 12.90 -13.67
N ILE A 175 -22.93 13.40 -12.48
CA ILE A 175 -23.45 14.76 -12.30
C ILE A 175 -22.40 15.80 -12.72
N CYS A 176 -21.15 15.64 -12.30
CA CYS A 176 -20.06 16.54 -12.67
C CYS A 176 -19.89 16.59 -14.21
N LEU A 177 -19.82 15.44 -14.86
CA LEU A 177 -19.64 15.36 -16.32
C LEU A 177 -20.86 15.90 -17.10
N SER A 178 -22.07 15.71 -16.59
CA SER A 178 -23.29 16.29 -17.22
C SER A 178 -23.33 17.81 -17.09
N SER A 179 -22.69 18.38 -16.08
CA SER A 179 -22.66 19.83 -15.82
C SER A 179 -21.54 20.57 -16.57
N ILE A 180 -20.55 19.85 -17.09
CA ILE A 180 -19.45 20.45 -17.86
C ILE A 180 -19.90 20.62 -19.30
N PRO A 181 -19.90 21.86 -19.85
CA PRO A 181 -20.18 22.04 -21.27
C PRO A 181 -19.18 21.24 -22.09
N THR A 182 -19.67 20.39 -22.98
CA THR A 182 -18.84 19.57 -23.85
C THR A 182 -17.91 20.46 -24.66
N PHE A 183 -16.62 20.45 -24.37
CA PHE A 183 -15.61 20.96 -25.28
C PHE A 183 -15.63 20.00 -26.48
N THR A 184 -16.38 20.36 -27.51
CA THR A 184 -16.25 19.76 -28.82
C THR A 184 -14.89 20.16 -29.36
N LEU A 185 -13.92 19.25 -29.20
CA LEU A 185 -12.70 19.32 -30.01
C LEU A 185 -13.14 18.98 -31.43
N SER A 186 -13.43 20.03 -32.20
CA SER A 186 -13.64 19.96 -33.65
C SER A 186 -12.36 19.60 -34.37
#